data_b7b2529611eaab1c6364b747af83dbaa
#
_entry.id   b7b2529611eaab1c6364b747af83dbaa
#
_cell.length_a   1.000
_cell.length_b   1.000
_cell.length_c   1.000
_cell.angle_alpha   90.00
_cell.angle_beta   90.00
_cell.angle_gamma   90.00
#
_symmetry.space_group_name_H-M   'P 1'
#
loop_
_entity.id
_entity.type
_entity.pdbx_description
1 polymer ?
#
loop_
_entity_poly.entity_id
_entity_poly.type
_entity_poly.pdbx_seq_one_letter_code
_entity_poly.pdbx_strand_id
1 'polypeptide(L)' 'SAEELDPRVYGVIVKSAADRRRGLLLPDLAGIDTAEQQIAIAREKAHIMPKEPISLARFTVVRHH' A
#
# COMPACT_ATOMS: atom_id res chain seq x y z
N SER A 1 -5.52 3.82 -11.93
CA SER A 1 -6.32 2.60 -11.93
C SER A 1 -5.63 1.51 -11.12
N ALA A 2 -6.37 0.45 -10.79
CA ALA A 2 -5.81 -0.68 -10.04
C ALA A 2 -4.69 -1.40 -10.79
N GLU A 3 -4.69 -1.31 -12.11
CA GLU A 3 -3.64 -1.90 -12.94
C GLU A 3 -2.28 -1.23 -12.73
N GLU A 4 -2.28 0.04 -12.36
CA GLU A 4 -1.07 0.79 -12.07
C GLU A 4 -0.47 0.45 -10.71
N LEU A 5 -1.21 -0.28 -9.89
CA LEU A 5 -0.81 -0.66 -8.54
C LEU A 5 -0.76 -2.19 -8.38
N ASP A 6 -0.22 -2.89 -9.39
CA ASP A 6 -0.10 -4.34 -9.34
C ASP A 6 0.63 -4.77 -8.06
N PRO A 7 -0.04 -5.48 -7.13
CA PRO A 7 0.55 -5.84 -5.84
C PRO A 7 1.70 -6.84 -5.94
N ARG A 8 1.89 -7.45 -7.09
CA ARG A 8 3.02 -8.36 -7.31
C ARG A 8 4.29 -7.61 -7.70
N VAL A 9 4.14 -6.39 -8.21
CA VAL A 9 5.24 -5.59 -8.76
C VAL A 9 5.55 -4.41 -7.85
N TYR A 10 4.52 -3.77 -7.30
CA TYR A 10 4.67 -2.54 -6.55
C TYR A 10 4.30 -2.73 -5.09
N GLY A 11 5.15 -2.20 -4.21
CA GLY A 11 4.74 -1.92 -2.85
C GLY A 11 3.93 -0.63 -2.81
N VAL A 12 3.21 -0.40 -1.73
CA VAL A 12 2.42 0.81 -1.55
C VAL A 12 2.79 1.52 -0.27
N ILE A 13 2.70 2.83 -0.32
CA ILE A 13 2.78 3.69 0.87
C ILE A 13 1.44 4.41 0.96
N VAL A 14 0.74 4.19 2.07
CA VAL A 14 -0.51 4.87 2.36
C VAL A 14 -0.23 5.91 3.43
N LYS A 15 -0.59 7.15 3.16
CA LYS A 15 -0.37 8.27 4.09
C LYS A 15 -1.71 8.89 4.44
N SER A 16 -1.91 9.22 5.71
CA SER A 16 -3.06 10.00 6.11
C SER A 16 -2.98 11.40 5.51
N ALA A 17 -4.10 11.90 4.98
CA ALA A 17 -4.17 13.28 4.49
C ALA A 17 -4.28 14.28 5.64
N ALA A 18 -4.64 13.82 6.83
CA ALA A 18 -4.89 14.68 7.98
C ALA A 18 -3.69 14.84 8.93
N ASP A 19 -2.83 13.82 9.00
CA ASP A 19 -1.71 13.81 9.94
C ASP A 19 -0.52 13.01 9.37
N ARG A 20 0.39 12.58 10.24
CA ARG A 20 1.63 11.92 9.82
C ARG A 20 1.56 10.39 9.80
N ARG A 21 0.41 9.81 10.08
CA ARG A 21 0.29 8.34 10.04
C ARG A 21 0.53 7.84 8.62
N ARG A 22 1.31 6.79 8.51
CA ARG A 22 1.58 6.15 7.23
C ARG A 22 1.85 4.67 7.42
N GLY A 23 1.49 3.89 6.42
CA GLY A 23 1.77 2.46 6.38
C GLY A 23 2.41 2.10 5.06
N LEU A 24 3.35 1.16 5.11
CA LEU A 24 4.06 0.67 3.92
C LEU A 24 3.86 -0.83 3.83
N LEU A 25 3.61 -1.32 2.62
CA LEU A 25 3.50 -2.74 2.37
C LEU A 25 4.35 -3.11 1.16
N LEU A 26 5.19 -4.12 1.33
CA LEU A 26 6.06 -4.63 0.27
C LEU A 26 5.26 -5.31 -0.83
N PRO A 27 5.80 -5.41 -2.05
CA PRO A 27 5.15 -6.15 -3.13
C PRO A 27 5.30 -7.66 -2.96
N ASP A 28 4.49 -8.41 -3.70
CA ASP A 28 4.60 -9.85 -3.85
C ASP A 28 4.46 -10.62 -2.52
N LEU A 29 3.49 -10.22 -1.71
CA LEU A 29 3.21 -10.90 -0.44
C LEU A 29 2.14 -11.97 -0.62
N ALA A 30 2.35 -13.12 0.02
CA ALA A 30 1.42 -14.24 -0.03
C ALA A 30 0.04 -13.82 0.52
N GLY A 31 -1.01 -14.22 -0.19
CA GLY A 31 -2.38 -13.92 0.21
C GLY A 31 -2.89 -12.55 -0.21
N ILE A 32 -2.05 -11.74 -0.86
CA ILE A 32 -2.45 -10.41 -1.33
C ILE A 32 -2.46 -10.43 -2.86
N ASP A 33 -3.66 -10.48 -3.44
CA ASP A 33 -3.84 -10.63 -4.88
C ASP A 33 -4.30 -9.35 -5.58
N THR A 34 -4.83 -8.39 -4.83
CA THR A 34 -5.36 -7.16 -5.41
C THR A 34 -4.77 -5.92 -4.74
N ALA A 35 -4.79 -4.81 -5.48
CA ALA A 35 -4.35 -3.53 -4.93
C ALA A 35 -5.23 -3.08 -3.76
N GLU A 36 -6.53 -3.37 -3.81
CA GLU A 36 -7.44 -3.03 -2.72
C GLU A 36 -7.06 -3.74 -1.42
N GLN A 37 -6.71 -5.03 -1.50
CA GLN A 37 -6.24 -5.78 -0.34
C GLN A 37 -4.96 -5.18 0.23
N GLN A 38 -4.02 -4.85 -0.64
CA GLN A 38 -2.74 -4.27 -0.24
C GLN A 38 -2.95 -2.92 0.46
N ILE A 39 -3.77 -2.07 -0.10
CA ILE A 39 -4.08 -0.76 0.47
C ILE A 39 -4.78 -0.91 1.82
N ALA A 40 -5.74 -1.83 1.92
CA ALA A 40 -6.47 -2.05 3.17
C ALA A 40 -5.54 -2.49 4.30
N ILE A 41 -4.60 -3.38 4.01
CA ILE A 41 -3.63 -3.85 4.99
C ILE A 41 -2.67 -2.73 5.39
N ALA A 42 -2.20 -1.93 4.43
CA ALA A 42 -1.35 -0.80 4.71
C ALA A 42 -2.05 0.24 5.59
N ARG A 43 -3.34 0.52 5.33
CA ARG A 43 -4.16 1.38 6.19
C ARG A 43 -4.23 0.85 7.61
N GLU A 44 -4.49 -0.45 7.75
CA GLU A 44 -4.61 -1.09 9.05
C GLU A 44 -3.31 -0.98 9.84
N LYS A 45 -2.17 -1.20 9.20
CA LYS A 45 -0.86 -1.05 9.83
C LYS A 45 -0.60 0.37 10.32
N ALA A 46 -1.14 1.35 9.61
CA ALA A 46 -0.99 2.77 9.94
C ALA A 46 -2.06 3.28 10.90
N HIS A 47 -3.02 2.43 11.29
CA HIS A 47 -4.18 2.81 12.09
C HIS A 47 -5.03 3.90 11.42
N ILE A 48 -5.11 3.85 10.10
CA ILE A 48 -5.94 4.77 9.31
C ILE A 48 -7.27 4.07 9.01
N MET A 49 -8.35 4.66 9.49
CA MET A 49 -9.69 4.08 9.31
C MET A 49 -10.11 4.14 7.83
N PRO A 50 -10.96 3.21 7.37
CA PRO A 50 -11.36 3.15 5.95
C PRO A 50 -11.98 4.43 5.40
N LYS A 51 -12.60 5.25 6.26
CA LYS A 51 -13.24 6.49 5.84
C LYS A 51 -12.32 7.70 5.81
N GLU A 52 -11.12 7.58 6.36
CA GLU A 52 -10.17 8.69 6.39
C GLU A 52 -9.55 8.90 5.01
N PRO A 53 -9.41 10.16 4.56
CA PRO A 53 -8.76 10.43 3.30
C PRO A 53 -7.27 10.10 3.35
N ILE A 54 -6.76 9.56 2.25
CA ILE A 54 -5.36 9.13 2.16
C ILE A 54 -4.76 9.61 0.84
N SER A 55 -3.43 9.64 0.82
CA SER A 55 -2.67 9.70 -0.41
C SER A 55 -1.92 8.39 -0.59
N LEU A 56 -1.70 8.02 -1.84
CA LEU A 56 -1.05 6.76 -2.20
C LEU A 56 0.21 7.03 -3.00
N ALA A 57 1.25 6.24 -2.71
CA ALA A 57 2.44 6.19 -3.53
C ALA A 57 2.77 4.72 -3.76
N ARG A 58 3.45 4.43 -4.86
CA ARG A 58 3.94 3.09 -5.16
C ARG A 58 5.46 3.12 -5.24
N PHE A 59 6.07 1.97 -4.99
CA PHE A 59 7.52 1.83 -5.12
C PHE A 59 7.86 0.45 -5.66
N THR A 60 9.04 0.35 -6.25
CA THR A 60 9.58 -0.93 -6.70
C THR A 60 10.71 -1.35 -5.79
N VAL A 61 10.90 -2.67 -5.71
CA VAL A 61 12.03 -3.24 -4.95
C VAL A 61 13.02 -3.79 -5.96
N VAL A 62 14.26 -3.34 -5.86
CA VAL A 62 15.35 -3.87 -6.68
C VAL A 62 16.02 -4.98 -5.89
N ARG A 63 15.98 -6.19 -6.48
CA ARG A 63 16.64 -7.34 -5.87
C ARG A 63 17.95 -7.57 -6.57
N HIS A 64 19.01 -7.62 -5.79
CA HIS A 64 20.34 -7.98 -6.30
C HIS A 64 20.60 -9.45 -5.97
N HIS A 65 21.01 -10.16 -6.96
CA HIS A 65 21.35 -11.58 -6.82
C HIS A 65 22.86 -11.77 -6.80
#